data_d457c0933dedc7507250d8464870c66e
#
_entry.id   d457c0933dedc7507250d8464870c66e
#
_cell.length_a   1.000
_cell.length_b   1.000
_cell.length_c   1.000
_cell.angle_alpha   90.00
_cell.angle_beta   90.00
_cell.angle_gamma   90.00
#
_symmetry.space_group_name_H-M   'P 1'
#
loop_
_entity.id
_entity.type
_entity.pdbx_description
1 polymer ?
#
loop_
_entity_poly.entity_id
_entity_poly.type
_entity_poly.pdbx_seq_one_letter_code
_entity_poly.pdbx_strand_id
1 'polypeptide(L)'
;MSEFTHFDAAGNALMVDVSDKADTARVAVAQGKICVSREIYEKIAAGSVAKGDVLGVARVAGIMAAKRTSELIPLCHLLQLTKCTVNFELLAGNGSYAVQAQCLVKTTGKTGVEMEALTGVQIALLTIYDMCKAVDKAMVITDVHLLSKAGGKSGDFVWKQA
;
A
#
# COMPACT_ATOMS: atom_id res chain seq x y z
N MET A 1 6.68 4.46 27.22
CA MET A 1 7.39 4.08 25.97
C MET A 1 6.62 2.91 25.36
N SER A 2 6.27 2.97 24.09
CA SER A 2 5.67 1.81 23.41
C SER A 2 6.78 0.77 23.20
N GLU A 3 6.64 -0.41 23.81
CA GLU A 3 7.58 -1.52 23.62
C GLU A 3 7.38 -2.16 22.25
N PHE A 4 8.47 -2.70 21.68
CA PHE A 4 8.39 -3.55 20.48
C PHE A 4 7.75 -4.88 20.87
N THR A 5 6.62 -5.22 20.26
CA THR A 5 5.80 -6.36 20.63
C THR A 5 6.09 -7.65 19.87
N HIS A 6 7.02 -7.62 18.92
CA HIS A 6 7.39 -8.76 18.07
C HIS A 6 8.60 -9.56 18.59
N PHE A 7 8.98 -9.38 19.85
CA PHE A 7 10.06 -10.12 20.48
C PHE A 7 9.65 -10.58 21.88
N ASP A 8 10.04 -11.80 22.24
CA ASP A 8 9.89 -12.31 23.60
C ASP A 8 10.98 -11.76 24.55
N ALA A 9 10.90 -12.09 25.83
CA ALA A 9 11.85 -11.67 26.82
C ALA A 9 13.30 -12.20 26.58
N ALA A 10 13.45 -13.24 25.76
CA ALA A 10 14.73 -13.82 25.36
C ALA A 10 15.26 -13.24 24.04
N GLY A 11 14.52 -12.30 23.41
CA GLY A 11 14.89 -11.66 22.15
C GLY A 11 14.52 -12.46 20.89
N ASN A 12 13.72 -13.50 20.99
CA ASN A 12 13.26 -14.24 19.83
C ASN A 12 12.08 -13.55 19.17
N ALA A 13 12.05 -13.56 17.83
CA ALA A 13 10.95 -13.04 17.07
C ALA A 13 9.68 -13.89 17.26
N LEU A 14 8.53 -13.24 17.48
CA LEU A 14 7.25 -13.90 17.61
C LEU A 14 6.13 -13.10 16.92
N MET A 15 5.13 -13.82 16.43
CA MET A 15 3.89 -13.22 16.00
C MET A 15 3.03 -12.89 17.22
N VAL A 16 2.55 -11.66 17.34
CA VAL A 16 1.78 -11.19 18.51
C VAL A 16 0.51 -12.02 18.66
N ASP A 17 0.26 -12.54 19.87
CA ASP A 17 -1.00 -13.20 20.20
C ASP A 17 -2.14 -12.18 20.26
N VAL A 18 -3.18 -12.43 19.48
CA VAL A 18 -4.38 -11.60 19.42
C VAL A 18 -5.64 -12.37 19.83
N SER A 19 -5.50 -13.57 20.43
CA SER A 19 -6.61 -14.46 20.77
C SER A 19 -7.67 -13.79 21.66
N ASP A 20 -7.24 -12.99 22.63
CA ASP A 20 -8.11 -12.31 23.58
C ASP A 20 -8.72 -10.99 23.06
N LYS A 21 -8.36 -10.58 21.84
CA LYS A 21 -8.93 -9.35 21.27
C LYS A 21 -10.29 -9.63 20.63
N ALA A 22 -11.24 -8.70 20.82
CA ALA A 22 -12.52 -8.75 20.13
C ALA A 22 -12.37 -8.45 18.63
N ASP A 23 -13.21 -9.09 17.83
CA ASP A 23 -13.38 -8.73 16.44
C ASP A 23 -14.00 -7.35 16.32
N THR A 24 -13.35 -6.44 15.61
CA THR A 24 -13.82 -5.08 15.34
C THR A 24 -13.65 -4.73 13.86
N ALA A 25 -14.52 -3.84 13.37
CA ALA A 25 -14.33 -3.26 12.04
C ALA A 25 -13.05 -2.42 12.03
N ARG A 26 -12.24 -2.61 10.98
CA ARG A 26 -10.97 -1.91 10.81
C ARG A 26 -10.82 -1.44 9.38
N VAL A 27 -10.27 -0.27 9.24
CA VAL A 27 -9.94 0.30 7.93
C VAL A 27 -8.55 0.94 7.99
N ALA A 28 -7.81 0.81 6.90
CA ALA A 28 -6.56 1.54 6.69
C ALA A 28 -6.51 2.07 5.26
N VAL A 29 -5.89 3.23 5.11
CA VAL A 29 -5.56 3.83 3.82
C VAL A 29 -4.08 4.14 3.81
N ALA A 30 -3.37 3.60 2.82
CA ALA A 30 -1.99 3.95 2.53
C ALA A 30 -1.91 4.73 1.22
N GLN A 31 -0.86 5.52 1.07
CA GLN A 31 -0.58 6.31 -0.11
C GLN A 31 0.90 6.21 -0.46
N GLY A 32 1.22 6.44 -1.72
CA GLY A 32 2.57 6.61 -2.23
C GLY A 32 2.52 7.12 -3.65
N LYS A 33 3.66 7.47 -4.21
CA LYS A 33 3.74 7.91 -5.59
C LYS A 33 4.97 7.35 -6.31
N ILE A 34 4.89 7.29 -7.64
CA ILE A 34 6.02 7.06 -8.53
C ILE A 34 6.22 8.29 -9.38
N CYS A 35 7.40 8.91 -9.27
CA CYS A 35 7.84 9.98 -10.14
C CYS A 35 8.23 9.40 -11.49
N VAL A 36 7.72 9.98 -12.58
CA VAL A 36 7.88 9.48 -13.94
C VAL A 36 8.31 10.61 -14.88
N SER A 37 8.85 10.26 -16.05
CA SER A 37 9.11 11.25 -17.10
C SER A 37 7.79 11.77 -17.68
N ARG A 38 7.87 12.96 -18.32
CA ARG A 38 6.73 13.54 -19.04
C ARG A 38 6.17 12.58 -20.10
N GLU A 39 7.05 11.88 -20.82
CA GLU A 39 6.66 10.92 -21.84
C GLU A 39 5.80 9.78 -21.26
N ILE A 40 6.21 9.20 -20.11
CA ILE A 40 5.44 8.14 -19.45
C ILE A 40 4.09 8.69 -18.96
N TYR A 41 4.10 9.87 -18.35
CA TYR A 41 2.88 10.51 -17.86
C TYR A 41 1.86 10.70 -18.99
N GLU A 42 2.28 11.27 -20.11
CA GLU A 42 1.40 11.51 -21.27
C GLU A 42 0.88 10.19 -21.87
N LYS A 43 1.73 9.15 -21.96
CA LYS A 43 1.33 7.83 -22.44
C LYS A 43 0.31 7.15 -21.52
N ILE A 44 0.48 7.25 -20.20
CA ILE A 44 -0.50 6.71 -19.23
C ILE A 44 -1.81 7.49 -19.34
N ALA A 45 -1.76 8.82 -19.36
CA ALA A 45 -2.94 9.66 -19.49
C ALA A 45 -3.76 9.39 -20.76
N ALA A 46 -3.06 9.13 -21.87
CA ALA A 46 -3.68 8.79 -23.15
C ALA A 46 -4.11 7.32 -23.29
N GLY A 47 -3.79 6.45 -22.32
CA GLY A 47 -4.03 5.01 -22.45
C GLY A 47 -3.22 4.34 -23.57
N SER A 48 -2.11 4.95 -23.99
CA SER A 48 -1.34 4.55 -25.19
C SER A 48 -0.03 3.84 -24.87
N VAL A 49 0.13 3.29 -23.68
CA VAL A 49 1.31 2.49 -23.32
C VAL A 49 1.31 1.17 -24.10
N ALA A 50 2.42 0.84 -24.75
CA ALA A 50 2.54 -0.34 -25.59
C ALA A 50 2.21 -1.67 -24.91
N LYS A 51 2.35 -1.74 -23.58
CA LYS A 51 1.99 -2.90 -22.75
C LYS A 51 0.52 -2.92 -22.30
N GLY A 52 -0.33 -2.01 -22.80
CA GLY A 52 -1.76 -1.94 -22.47
C GLY A 52 -2.09 -1.06 -21.25
N ASP A 53 -3.18 -1.37 -20.56
CA ASP A 53 -3.68 -0.59 -19.41
C ASP A 53 -2.78 -0.74 -18.17
N VAL A 54 -1.80 0.15 -18.05
CA VAL A 54 -0.82 0.17 -16.95
C VAL A 54 -1.52 0.27 -15.59
N LEU A 55 -2.49 1.18 -15.46
CA LEU A 55 -3.15 1.43 -14.19
C LEU A 55 -4.11 0.29 -13.81
N GLY A 56 -4.78 -0.31 -14.79
CA GLY A 56 -5.61 -1.50 -14.57
C GLY A 56 -4.81 -2.69 -14.06
N VAL A 57 -3.66 -2.99 -14.70
CA VAL A 57 -2.76 -4.06 -14.27
C VAL A 57 -2.19 -3.77 -12.89
N ALA A 58 -1.73 -2.53 -12.63
CA ALA A 58 -1.21 -2.12 -11.33
C ALA A 58 -2.27 -2.23 -10.22
N ARG A 59 -3.53 -1.90 -10.52
CA ARG A 59 -4.65 -2.05 -9.58
C ARG A 59 -4.85 -3.49 -9.16
N VAL A 60 -4.91 -4.40 -10.12
CA VAL A 60 -5.05 -5.83 -9.83
C VAL A 60 -3.87 -6.36 -9.03
N ALA A 61 -2.64 -5.98 -9.41
CA ALA A 61 -1.43 -6.39 -8.70
C ALA A 61 -1.44 -5.90 -7.23
N GLY A 62 -1.81 -4.65 -6.99
CA GLY A 62 -1.93 -4.09 -5.63
C GLY A 62 -2.98 -4.81 -4.78
N ILE A 63 -4.15 -5.11 -5.35
CA ILE A 63 -5.19 -5.88 -4.65
C ILE A 63 -4.70 -7.30 -4.33
N MET A 64 -4.02 -7.96 -5.26
CA MET A 64 -3.46 -9.29 -5.03
C MET A 64 -2.40 -9.28 -3.94
N ALA A 65 -1.53 -8.26 -3.93
CA ALA A 65 -0.49 -8.10 -2.93
C ALA A 65 -1.07 -7.86 -1.53
N ALA A 66 -2.06 -7.00 -1.39
CA ALA A 66 -2.76 -6.79 -0.12
C ALA A 66 -3.34 -8.10 0.44
N LYS A 67 -3.88 -8.98 -0.41
CA LYS A 67 -4.40 -10.30 -0.01
C LYS A 67 -3.33 -11.31 0.39
N ARG A 68 -2.05 -11.06 0.04
CA ARG A 68 -0.90 -11.93 0.31
C ARG A 68 0.10 -11.32 1.31
N THR A 69 -0.28 -10.30 2.03
CA THR A 69 0.62 -9.60 2.96
C THR A 69 1.27 -10.54 3.96
N SER A 70 0.53 -11.49 4.52
CA SER A 70 1.07 -12.47 5.47
C SER A 70 2.09 -13.45 4.87
N GLU A 71 2.10 -13.62 3.55
CA GLU A 71 3.12 -14.42 2.84
C GLU A 71 4.41 -13.61 2.59
N LEU A 72 4.33 -12.27 2.62
CA LEU A 72 5.43 -11.36 2.32
C LEU A 72 6.09 -10.80 3.58
N ILE A 73 5.30 -10.56 4.62
CA ILE A 73 5.75 -9.95 5.88
C ILE A 73 5.68 -11.00 6.99
N PRO A 74 6.82 -11.48 7.50
CA PRO A 74 6.91 -12.71 8.30
C PRO A 74 6.00 -12.78 9.52
N LEU A 75 5.81 -11.67 10.24
CA LEU A 75 5.07 -11.64 11.50
C LEU A 75 3.66 -11.04 11.36
N CYS A 76 3.18 -10.85 10.13
CA CYS A 76 1.81 -10.44 9.88
C CYS A 76 0.83 -11.60 10.02
N HIS A 77 -0.32 -11.31 10.60
CA HIS A 77 -1.43 -12.28 10.68
C HIS A 77 -2.08 -12.47 9.31
N LEU A 78 -2.56 -13.67 9.05
CA LEU A 78 -3.44 -13.93 7.89
C LEU A 78 -4.82 -13.33 8.17
N LEU A 79 -5.24 -12.40 7.33
CA LEU A 79 -6.52 -11.67 7.50
C LEU A 79 -7.47 -11.93 6.33
N GLN A 80 -8.75 -12.05 6.66
CA GLN A 80 -9.84 -12.06 5.67
C GLN A 80 -10.25 -10.62 5.37
N LEU A 81 -9.86 -10.12 4.20
CA LEU A 81 -10.20 -8.77 3.78
C LEU A 81 -11.63 -8.71 3.27
N THR A 82 -12.43 -7.76 3.77
CA THR A 82 -13.80 -7.53 3.32
C THR A 82 -13.87 -6.53 2.17
N LYS A 83 -12.86 -5.66 2.03
CA LYS A 83 -12.73 -4.71 0.92
C LYS A 83 -11.27 -4.37 0.68
N CYS A 84 -10.88 -4.28 -0.58
CA CYS A 84 -9.62 -3.70 -1.02
C CYS A 84 -9.85 -2.90 -2.30
N THR A 85 -9.43 -1.64 -2.32
CA THR A 85 -9.48 -0.78 -3.53
C THR A 85 -8.15 -0.08 -3.70
N VAL A 86 -7.68 -0.03 -4.95
CA VAL A 86 -6.49 0.75 -5.33
C VAL A 86 -6.93 1.78 -6.37
N ASN A 87 -6.70 3.05 -6.08
CA ASN A 87 -7.02 4.18 -6.94
C ASN A 87 -5.74 4.93 -7.31
N PHE A 88 -5.77 5.58 -8.47
CA PHE A 88 -4.64 6.34 -8.99
C PHE A 88 -5.06 7.76 -9.31
N GLU A 89 -4.12 8.68 -9.14
CA GLU A 89 -4.22 10.08 -9.55
C GLU A 89 -2.95 10.47 -10.31
N LEU A 90 -3.12 11.12 -11.44
CA LEU A 90 -2.03 11.66 -12.24
C LEU A 90 -1.69 13.07 -11.75
N LEU A 91 -0.48 13.27 -11.28
CA LEU A 91 -0.01 14.54 -10.74
C LEU A 91 0.97 15.20 -11.71
N ALA A 92 0.73 16.47 -12.04
CA ALA A 92 1.64 17.29 -12.83
C ALA A 92 1.73 18.69 -12.23
N GLY A 93 2.94 19.21 -12.09
CA GLY A 93 3.16 20.56 -11.58
C GLY A 93 4.66 20.89 -11.50
N ASN A 94 5.00 22.16 -11.74
CA ASN A 94 6.37 22.68 -11.65
C ASN A 94 7.41 21.85 -12.41
N GLY A 95 7.03 21.30 -13.60
CA GLY A 95 7.91 20.45 -14.42
C GLY A 95 8.11 19.03 -13.91
N SER A 96 7.41 18.61 -12.85
CA SER A 96 7.43 17.25 -12.32
C SER A 96 6.14 16.50 -12.66
N TYR A 97 6.26 15.19 -12.84
CA TYR A 97 5.17 14.28 -13.18
C TYR A 97 5.20 13.07 -12.28
N ALA A 98 4.06 12.64 -11.79
CA ALA A 98 3.96 11.45 -10.96
C ALA A 98 2.61 10.74 -11.13
N VAL A 99 2.58 9.47 -10.75
CA VAL A 99 1.35 8.71 -10.50
C VAL A 99 1.26 8.45 -9.01
N GLN A 100 0.24 8.97 -8.36
CA GLN A 100 -0.07 8.68 -6.97
C GLN A 100 -0.99 7.45 -6.90
N ALA A 101 -0.72 6.56 -5.98
CA ALA A 101 -1.56 5.42 -5.65
C ALA A 101 -2.08 5.54 -4.23
N GLN A 102 -3.35 5.21 -4.02
CA GLN A 102 -3.95 5.02 -2.70
C GLN A 102 -4.57 3.64 -2.63
N CYS A 103 -4.27 2.91 -1.55
CA CYS A 103 -4.89 1.62 -1.26
C CYS A 103 -5.71 1.72 0.03
N LEU A 104 -7.02 1.43 -0.07
CA LEU A 104 -7.91 1.31 1.06
C LEU A 104 -8.22 -0.16 1.29
N VAL A 105 -8.03 -0.62 2.53
CA VAL A 105 -8.33 -1.99 2.95
C VAL A 105 -9.27 -1.98 4.16
N LYS A 106 -10.22 -2.93 4.19
CA LYS A 106 -11.12 -3.16 5.32
C LYS A 106 -11.14 -4.63 5.71
N THR A 107 -11.30 -4.86 7.00
CA THR A 107 -11.59 -6.18 7.58
C THR A 107 -12.48 -6.05 8.80
N THR A 108 -13.04 -7.16 9.26
CA THR A 108 -13.54 -7.34 10.63
C THR A 108 -12.67 -8.41 11.26
N GLY A 109 -11.95 -8.05 12.32
CA GLY A 109 -10.98 -8.96 12.93
C GLY A 109 -10.23 -8.37 14.12
N LYS A 110 -9.26 -9.13 14.60
CA LYS A 110 -8.53 -8.86 15.85
C LYS A 110 -7.33 -7.95 15.70
N THR A 111 -6.86 -7.71 14.47
CA THR A 111 -5.72 -6.82 14.18
C THR A 111 -6.02 -5.87 13.02
N GLY A 112 -5.21 -4.83 12.86
CA GLY A 112 -5.37 -3.81 11.82
C GLY A 112 -4.94 -4.30 10.44
N VAL A 113 -5.23 -3.50 9.40
CA VAL A 113 -4.94 -3.77 7.98
C VAL A 113 -3.98 -2.76 7.39
N GLU A 114 -3.16 -2.14 8.24
CA GLU A 114 -2.18 -1.14 7.83
C GLU A 114 -1.14 -1.74 6.86
N MET A 115 -0.67 -2.96 7.17
CA MET A 115 0.34 -3.63 6.36
C MET A 115 -0.22 -4.05 4.99
N GLU A 116 -1.47 -4.49 4.94
CA GLU A 116 -2.17 -4.82 3.71
C GLU A 116 -2.30 -3.59 2.80
N ALA A 117 -2.65 -2.43 3.37
CA ALA A 117 -2.75 -1.19 2.61
C ALA A 117 -1.39 -0.73 2.08
N LEU A 118 -0.34 -0.77 2.91
CA LEU A 118 1.04 -0.41 2.53
C LEU A 118 1.60 -1.35 1.45
N THR A 119 1.40 -2.66 1.60
CA THR A 119 1.83 -3.66 0.62
C THR A 119 1.12 -3.45 -0.72
N GLY A 120 -0.19 -3.18 -0.68
CA GLY A 120 -0.98 -2.90 -1.88
C GLY A 120 -0.47 -1.70 -2.67
N VAL A 121 -0.16 -0.59 -2.00
CA VAL A 121 0.41 0.61 -2.64
C VAL A 121 1.77 0.30 -3.27
N GLN A 122 2.68 -0.33 -2.51
CA GLN A 122 4.03 -0.57 -2.99
C GLN A 122 4.06 -1.46 -4.24
N ILE A 123 3.28 -2.54 -4.26
CA ILE A 123 3.23 -3.44 -5.42
C ILE A 123 2.50 -2.80 -6.61
N ALA A 124 1.48 -1.96 -6.37
CA ALA A 124 0.87 -1.19 -7.45
C ALA A 124 1.90 -0.25 -8.11
N LEU A 125 2.66 0.52 -7.33
CA LEU A 125 3.69 1.43 -7.85
C LEU A 125 4.84 0.67 -8.53
N LEU A 126 5.27 -0.46 -7.96
CA LEU A 126 6.30 -1.32 -8.57
C LEU A 126 5.83 -1.92 -9.91
N THR A 127 4.54 -2.22 -10.04
CA THR A 127 3.96 -2.69 -11.29
C THR A 127 3.96 -1.60 -12.36
N ILE A 128 3.66 -0.35 -12.00
CA ILE A 128 3.82 0.78 -12.92
C ILE A 128 5.27 0.89 -13.40
N TYR A 129 6.23 0.78 -12.46
CA TYR A 129 7.66 0.77 -12.81
C TYR A 129 7.98 -0.33 -13.81
N ASP A 130 7.59 -1.57 -13.55
CA ASP A 130 7.87 -2.70 -14.45
C ASP A 130 7.29 -2.49 -15.85
N MET A 131 6.07 -2.00 -15.93
CA MET A 131 5.41 -1.77 -17.22
C MET A 131 6.02 -0.61 -18.02
N CYS A 132 6.61 0.38 -17.36
CA CYS A 132 7.14 1.60 -17.98
C CYS A 132 8.67 1.63 -18.13
N LYS A 133 9.42 0.74 -17.46
CA LYS A 133 10.90 0.76 -17.42
C LYS A 133 11.61 0.64 -18.79
N ALA A 134 10.91 0.19 -19.82
CA ALA A 134 11.46 0.20 -21.20
C ALA A 134 11.60 1.61 -21.77
N VAL A 135 10.79 2.57 -21.28
CA VAL A 135 10.80 3.98 -21.69
C VAL A 135 11.79 4.77 -20.83
N ASP A 136 11.72 4.59 -19.49
CA ASP A 136 12.59 5.28 -18.54
C ASP A 136 12.84 4.40 -17.32
N LYS A 137 14.11 4.24 -16.94
CA LYS A 137 14.51 3.48 -15.75
C LYS A 137 14.77 4.37 -14.53
N ALA A 138 14.75 5.71 -14.71
CA ALA A 138 15.02 6.67 -13.64
C ALA A 138 13.80 7.00 -12.77
N MET A 139 12.69 6.28 -12.97
CA MET A 139 11.49 6.44 -12.12
C MET A 139 11.80 6.15 -10.66
N VAL A 140 11.23 6.95 -9.75
CA VAL A 140 11.45 6.84 -8.31
C VAL A 140 10.12 6.62 -7.59
N ILE A 141 10.04 5.51 -6.86
CA ILE A 141 8.93 5.26 -5.92
C ILE A 141 9.26 5.97 -4.62
N THR A 142 8.36 6.81 -4.14
CA THR A 142 8.56 7.66 -2.95
C THR A 142 7.28 7.92 -2.19
N ASP A 143 7.40 8.52 -1.00
CA ASP A 143 6.30 8.98 -0.15
C ASP A 143 5.30 7.90 0.20
N VAL A 144 5.75 6.65 0.32
CA VAL A 144 4.91 5.54 0.77
C VAL A 144 4.73 5.60 2.27
N HIS A 145 3.49 5.82 2.70
CA HIS A 145 3.15 5.94 4.12
C HIS A 145 1.69 5.57 4.40
N LEU A 146 1.39 5.31 5.67
CA LEU A 146 0.02 5.18 6.14
C LEU A 146 -0.62 6.56 6.19
N LEU A 147 -1.69 6.76 5.44
CA LEU A 147 -2.44 8.03 5.41
C LEU A 147 -3.43 8.11 6.56
N SER A 148 -4.15 7.02 6.82
CA SER A 148 -5.08 6.95 7.94
C SER A 148 -5.38 5.50 8.33
N LYS A 149 -5.80 5.31 9.57
CA LYS A 149 -6.43 4.08 10.02
C LYS A 149 -7.53 4.39 11.04
N ALA A 150 -8.52 3.51 11.12
CA ALA A 150 -9.55 3.59 12.16
C ALA A 150 -9.94 2.20 12.66
N GLY A 151 -10.40 2.17 13.90
CA GLY A 151 -10.83 0.98 14.61
C GLY A 151 -9.73 0.31 15.43
N GLY A 152 -10.16 -0.54 16.36
CA GLY A 152 -9.30 -1.28 17.29
C GLY A 152 -8.86 -0.48 18.52
N LYS A 153 -8.11 -1.14 19.41
CA LYS A 153 -7.72 -0.60 20.73
C LYS A 153 -6.78 0.61 20.65
N SER A 154 -5.96 0.71 19.59
CA SER A 154 -4.99 1.81 19.42
C SER A 154 -5.61 3.11 18.86
N GLY A 155 -6.94 3.13 18.64
CA GLY A 155 -7.66 4.31 18.16
C GLY A 155 -7.36 4.69 16.71
N ASP A 156 -7.84 5.86 16.33
CA ASP A 156 -7.72 6.39 14.99
C ASP A 156 -6.39 7.12 14.80
N PHE A 157 -5.87 7.04 13.59
CA PHE A 157 -4.65 7.75 13.17
C PHE A 157 -4.93 8.47 11.85
N VAL A 158 -4.46 9.69 11.74
CA VAL A 158 -4.40 10.46 10.50
C VAL A 158 -3.01 11.05 10.38
N TRP A 159 -2.35 10.77 9.26
CA TRP A 159 -1.04 11.32 8.96
C TRP A 159 -1.15 12.84 8.78
N LYS A 160 -0.23 13.56 9.40
CA LYS A 160 -0.12 15.02 9.23
C LYS A 160 1.27 15.31 8.68
N GLN A 161 1.31 16.05 7.59
CA GLN A 161 2.58 16.56 7.08
C GLN A 161 3.18 17.49 8.13
N ALA A 162 4.44 17.24 8.50
CA ALA A 162 5.21 18.09 9.42
C ALA A 162 5.59 19.41 8.76
#